data_8d7185494c253909e99a8640f4bc9bdb
#
_entry.id   8d7185494c253909e99a8640f4bc9bdb
#
_cell.length_a   1.000
_cell.length_b   1.000
_cell.length_c   1.000
_cell.angle_alpha   90.00
_cell.angle_beta   90.00
_cell.angle_gamma   90.00
#
_symmetry.space_group_name_H-M   'P 1'
#
loop_
_entity.id
_entity.type
_entity.pdbx_description
1 polymer ?
#
loop_
_entity_poly.entity_id
_entity_poly.type
_entity_poly.pdbx_seq_one_letter_code
_entity_poly.pdbx_strand_id
1 'polypeptide(L)' 'MMSYNPDPKLSVEDAVRDVIKVAQKNQQSLYTSIKGLLIIVTPDSTYEQIMHKYKKSYIGQFLTVEKLYKKY' A
#
# COMPACT_ATOMS: atom_id res chain seq x y z
N MET A 1 7.78 15.60 -0.07
CA MET A 1 6.97 14.42 0.26
C MET A 1 7.51 13.79 1.54
N MET A 2 6.64 13.46 2.46
CA MET A 2 6.99 12.89 3.74
C MET A 2 7.22 11.39 3.63
N SER A 3 8.13 10.85 4.41
CA SER A 3 8.37 9.40 4.49
C SER A 3 7.89 8.88 5.85
N TYR A 4 7.09 7.82 5.84
CA TYR A 4 6.55 7.24 7.07
C TYR A 4 6.27 5.76 6.87
N ASN A 5 6.70 4.93 7.79
CA ASN A 5 6.42 3.50 7.77
C ASN A 5 5.61 3.12 9.00
N PRO A 6 4.47 2.43 8.81
CA PRO A 6 3.69 1.97 9.95
C PRO A 6 4.40 0.84 10.71
N ASP A 7 3.94 0.57 11.92
CA ASP A 7 4.48 -0.52 12.73
C ASP A 7 4.35 -1.85 11.95
N PRO A 8 5.45 -2.59 11.79
CA PRO A 8 5.41 -3.86 11.05
C PRO A 8 4.53 -4.93 11.69
N LYS A 9 4.15 -4.75 12.95
CA LYS A 9 3.24 -5.66 13.64
C LYS A 9 1.78 -5.47 13.26
N LEU A 10 1.43 -4.34 12.62
CA LEU A 10 0.07 -4.08 12.20
C LEU A 10 -0.32 -4.97 11.02
N SER A 11 -1.59 -5.32 10.95
CA SER A 11 -2.14 -5.94 9.75
C SER A 11 -2.10 -4.95 8.60
N VAL A 12 -2.25 -5.44 7.36
CA VAL A 12 -2.29 -4.56 6.19
C VAL A 12 -3.39 -3.52 6.33
N GLU A 13 -4.57 -3.96 6.78
CA GLU A 13 -5.74 -3.08 6.97
C GLU A 13 -5.43 -1.98 7.97
N ASP A 14 -4.86 -2.32 9.10
CA ASP A 14 -4.53 -1.34 10.13
C ASP A 14 -3.39 -0.42 9.70
N ALA A 15 -2.41 -0.96 8.98
CA ALA A 15 -1.31 -0.17 8.44
C ALA A 15 -1.83 0.87 7.44
N VAL A 16 -2.76 0.48 6.56
CA VAL A 16 -3.36 1.40 5.59
C VAL A 16 -4.11 2.53 6.32
N ARG A 17 -4.89 2.20 7.32
CA ARG A 17 -5.61 3.22 8.10
C ARG A 17 -4.64 4.17 8.80
N ASP A 18 -3.55 3.63 9.32
CA ASP A 18 -2.54 4.43 10.01
C ASP A 18 -1.88 5.44 9.07
N VAL A 19 -1.44 5.00 7.89
CA VAL A 19 -0.76 5.90 6.95
C VAL A 19 -1.69 6.98 6.41
N ILE A 20 -2.96 6.67 6.19
CA ILE A 20 -3.95 7.66 5.77
C ILE A 20 -4.12 8.72 6.87
N LYS A 21 -4.22 8.29 8.11
CA LYS A 21 -4.38 9.18 9.25
C LYS A 21 -3.18 10.13 9.37
N VAL A 22 -1.97 9.61 9.19
CA VAL A 22 -0.74 10.41 9.25
C VAL A 22 -0.71 11.44 8.10
N ALA A 23 -1.06 11.03 6.89
CA ALA A 23 -1.13 11.96 5.75
C ALA A 23 -2.13 13.07 5.99
N GLN A 24 -3.30 12.74 6.53
CA GLN A 24 -4.34 13.73 6.84
C GLN A 24 -3.89 14.69 7.94
N LYS A 25 -3.27 14.15 8.99
CA LYS A 25 -2.80 14.98 10.12
C LYS A 25 -1.76 16.00 9.68
N ASN A 26 -0.87 15.62 8.77
CA ASN A 26 0.22 16.46 8.30
C ASN A 26 -0.12 17.24 7.03
N GLN A 27 -1.28 17.01 6.44
CA GLN A 27 -1.71 17.66 5.20
C GLN A 27 -0.66 17.54 4.10
N GLN A 28 -0.02 16.39 4.02
CA GLN A 28 1.03 16.11 3.05
C GLN A 28 0.86 14.70 2.49
N SER A 29 1.27 14.54 1.24
CA SER A 29 1.45 13.20 0.68
C SER A 29 2.61 12.53 1.38
N LEU A 30 2.52 11.23 1.58
CA LEU A 30 3.59 10.47 2.18
C LEU A 30 3.92 9.23 1.36
N TYR A 31 5.13 8.78 1.55
CA TYR A 31 5.69 7.63 0.91
C TYR A 31 5.86 6.55 1.97
N THR A 32 5.31 5.38 1.75
CA THR A 32 5.31 4.32 2.75
C THR A 32 5.56 2.95 2.11
N SER A 33 6.03 2.03 2.92
CA SER A 33 6.17 0.63 2.53
C SER A 33 5.27 -0.21 3.42
N ILE A 34 4.35 -0.95 2.80
CA ILE A 34 3.46 -1.87 3.51
C ILE A 34 3.72 -3.28 2.99
N LYS A 35 4.27 -4.14 3.85
CA LYS A 35 4.62 -5.52 3.49
C LYS A 35 5.50 -5.58 2.23
N GLY A 36 6.44 -4.64 2.12
CA GLY A 36 7.37 -4.59 1.00
C GLY A 36 6.86 -3.89 -0.24
N LEU A 37 5.61 -3.44 -0.26
CA LEU A 37 5.04 -2.71 -1.39
C LEU A 37 5.11 -1.22 -1.13
N LEU A 38 5.76 -0.47 -2.03
CA LEU A 38 5.88 0.98 -1.93
C LEU A 38 4.60 1.65 -2.42
N ILE A 39 4.04 2.53 -1.59
CA ILE A 39 2.78 3.20 -1.88
C ILE A 39 2.91 4.68 -1.55
N ILE A 40 2.30 5.52 -2.38
CA ILE A 40 2.16 6.95 -2.12
C ILE A 40 0.74 7.19 -1.63
N VAL A 41 0.61 7.81 -0.46
CA VAL A 41 -0.67 8.10 0.18
C VAL A 41 -0.83 9.61 0.28
N THR A 42 -1.96 10.13 -0.18
CA THR A 42 -2.27 11.56 -0.11
C THR A 42 -3.31 11.80 1.00
N PRO A 43 -3.46 13.06 1.47
CA PRO A 43 -4.51 13.35 2.46
C PRO A 43 -5.92 13.04 1.97
N ASP A 44 -6.12 12.98 0.64
CA ASP A 44 -7.41 12.65 0.04
C ASP A 44 -7.59 11.18 -0.24
N SER A 45 -6.57 10.35 0.00
CA SER A 45 -6.66 8.91 -0.23
C SER A 45 -7.65 8.27 0.74
N THR A 46 -8.44 7.33 0.23
CA THR A 46 -9.35 6.56 1.07
C THR A 46 -8.77 5.17 1.31
N TYR A 47 -9.25 4.53 2.37
CA TYR A 47 -8.88 3.16 2.69
C TYR A 47 -9.11 2.23 1.49
N GLU A 48 -10.27 2.35 0.86
CA GLU A 48 -10.61 1.50 -0.27
C GLU A 48 -9.68 1.68 -1.46
N GLN A 49 -9.31 2.92 -1.75
CA GLN A 49 -8.38 3.21 -2.85
C GLN A 49 -7.01 2.58 -2.60
N ILE A 50 -6.48 2.71 -1.39
CA ILE A 50 -5.18 2.15 -1.04
C ILE A 50 -5.23 0.63 -1.04
N MET A 51 -6.27 0.04 -0.47
CA MET A 51 -6.43 -1.41 -0.47
C MET A 51 -6.57 -1.96 -1.88
N HIS A 52 -7.26 -1.25 -2.75
CA HIS A 52 -7.40 -1.66 -4.14
C HIS A 52 -6.04 -1.67 -4.85
N LYS A 53 -5.24 -0.62 -4.68
CA LYS A 53 -3.89 -0.56 -5.24
C LYS A 53 -3.01 -1.69 -4.72
N TYR A 54 -3.08 -1.95 -3.41
CA TYR A 54 -2.29 -3.00 -2.79
C TYR A 54 -2.65 -4.37 -3.37
N LYS A 55 -3.92 -4.69 -3.41
CA LYS A 55 -4.39 -5.98 -3.93
C LYS A 55 -4.10 -6.15 -5.41
N LYS A 56 -4.30 -5.10 -6.19
CA LYS A 56 -4.05 -5.12 -7.62
C LYS A 56 -2.57 -5.38 -7.94
N SER A 57 -1.67 -4.70 -7.24
CA SER A 57 -0.25 -4.87 -7.44
C SER A 57 0.21 -6.27 -7.04
N TYR A 58 -0.29 -6.77 -5.91
CA TYR A 58 0.04 -8.10 -5.42
C TYR A 58 -0.48 -9.18 -6.36
N ILE A 59 -1.73 -9.08 -6.78
CA ILE A 59 -2.34 -10.03 -7.71
C ILE A 59 -1.65 -9.96 -9.07
N GLY A 60 -1.31 -8.76 -9.53
CA GLY A 60 -0.57 -8.58 -10.78
C GLY A 60 0.75 -9.32 -10.79
N GLN A 61 1.52 -9.23 -9.72
CA GLN A 61 2.77 -9.96 -9.58
C GLN A 61 2.54 -11.47 -9.56
N PHE A 62 1.54 -11.91 -8.83
CA PHE A 62 1.19 -13.32 -8.74
C PHE A 62 0.78 -13.88 -10.10
N LEU A 63 -0.07 -13.16 -10.83
CA LEU A 63 -0.51 -13.56 -12.15
C LEU A 63 0.66 -13.63 -13.15
N THR A 64 1.61 -12.73 -13.03
CA THR A 64 2.80 -12.76 -13.87
C THR A 64 3.61 -14.03 -13.64
N VAL A 65 3.82 -14.40 -12.37
CA VAL A 65 4.52 -15.63 -12.02
C VAL A 65 3.75 -16.86 -12.52
N GLU A 66 2.45 -16.86 -12.34
CA GLU A 66 1.59 -17.96 -12.80
C GLU A 66 1.62 -18.11 -14.32
N LYS A 67 1.64 -17.00 -15.03
CA LYS A 67 1.79 -17.03 -16.49
C LYS A 67 3.10 -17.67 -16.93
N LEU A 68 4.17 -17.38 -16.23
CA LEU A 68 5.47 -17.98 -16.51
C LEU A 68 5.43 -19.51 -16.32
N TYR A 69 4.77 -19.96 -15.28
CA TYR A 69 4.62 -21.40 -15.03
C TYR A 69 3.74 -22.08 -16.07
N LYS A 70 2.69 -21.43 -16.50
CA LYS A 70 1.76 -22.02 -17.48
C LYS A 70 2.33 -22.12 -18.89
N LYS A 71 3.40 -21.43 -19.13
CA LYS A 71 4.07 -21.47 -20.43
C LYS A 71 4.83 -22.77 -20.66
N TYR A 72 5.06 -23.50 -19.61
CA TYR A 72 5.81 -24.74 -19.63
C TYR A 72 4.95 -25.91 -19.19
#